data_9da30a9c0ab6e5152e4d06d68aafb185
#
_entry.id   9da30a9c0ab6e5152e4d06d68aafb185
#
_cell.length_a   1.000
_cell.length_b   1.000
_cell.length_c   1.000
_cell.angle_alpha   90.00
_cell.angle_beta   90.00
_cell.angle_gamma   90.00
#
_symmetry.space_group_name_H-M   'P 1'
#
loop_
_entity.id
_entity.type
_entity.pdbx_description
1 polymer ?
#
loop_
_entity_poly.entity_id
_entity_poly.type
_entity_poly.pdbx_seq_one_letter_code
_entity_poly.pdbx_strand_id
1 'polypeptide(L)'
;VYAHNIETVARLQYRVRDPRAGYEQSLMTLRVAKNIAREKGQRMFTKSAIMLGLGEEDAELTEAFDDLRGYEVDVLTLGQYLRPSLQHLPVERYVAPEEFDTLGETARGKGFLYVASGPMVRSSYRAAEFFMQGLVEQNR
;
A
#
# COMPACT_ATOMS: atom_id res chain seq x y z
N VAL A 1 9.13 9.33 -6.88
CA VAL A 1 8.22 8.46 -6.11
C VAL A 1 9.01 7.68 -5.07
N TYR A 2 8.59 7.73 -3.83
CA TYR A 2 9.16 6.96 -2.74
C TYR A 2 8.18 5.88 -2.31
N ALA A 3 8.63 4.63 -2.30
CA ALA A 3 7.78 3.48 -1.97
C ALA A 3 8.25 2.79 -0.70
N HIS A 4 7.32 2.49 0.19
CA HIS A 4 7.57 1.70 1.38
C HIS A 4 6.29 0.96 1.74
N ASN A 5 6.34 -0.36 1.67
CA ASN A 5 5.14 -1.20 1.83
C ASN A 5 4.85 -1.47 3.29
N ILE A 6 3.59 -1.30 3.71
CA ILE A 6 3.17 -1.77 5.04
C ILE A 6 2.90 -3.28 5.03
N GLU A 7 2.69 -3.86 3.88
CA GLU A 7 2.51 -5.30 3.60
C GLU A 7 1.18 -5.87 4.10
N THR A 8 0.75 -5.57 5.31
CA THR A 8 -0.50 -6.07 5.88
C THR A 8 -1.03 -5.09 6.95
N VAL A 9 -2.22 -5.40 7.47
CA VAL A 9 -2.86 -4.60 8.53
C VAL A 9 -2.07 -4.68 9.86
N ALA A 10 -2.32 -3.73 10.76
CA ALA A 10 -1.55 -3.60 12.01
C ALA A 10 -1.51 -4.89 12.83
N ARG A 11 -2.65 -5.58 12.96
CA ARG A 11 -2.77 -6.80 13.77
C ARG A 11 -1.86 -7.93 13.29
N LEU A 12 -1.61 -8.02 11.98
CA LEU A 12 -0.86 -9.12 11.38
C LEU A 12 0.62 -8.82 11.14
N GLN A 13 1.09 -7.62 11.46
CA GLN A 13 2.49 -7.22 11.20
C GLN A 13 3.51 -8.18 11.79
N TYR A 14 3.30 -8.60 13.04
CA TYR A 14 4.26 -9.47 13.75
C TYR A 14 4.39 -10.87 13.12
N ARG A 15 3.38 -11.31 12.35
CA ARG A 15 3.40 -12.63 11.70
C ARG A 15 3.99 -12.58 10.29
N VAL A 16 3.91 -11.43 9.64
CA VAL A 16 4.22 -11.28 8.22
C VAL A 16 5.56 -10.63 7.99
N ARG A 17 5.96 -9.72 8.87
CA ARG A 17 7.15 -8.90 8.72
C ARG A 17 8.20 -9.22 9.76
N ASP A 18 9.44 -8.82 9.46
CA ASP A 18 10.52 -8.84 10.44
C ASP A 18 10.08 -8.06 11.70
N PRO A 19 10.30 -8.60 12.92
CA PRO A 19 9.90 -7.92 14.14
C PRO A 19 10.43 -6.49 14.30
N ARG A 20 11.51 -6.14 13.58
CA ARG A 20 12.09 -4.80 13.59
C ARG A 20 11.34 -3.83 12.68
N ALA A 21 10.46 -4.32 11.81
CA ALA A 21 9.67 -3.50 10.91
C ALA A 21 8.27 -3.31 11.51
N GLY A 22 7.97 -2.14 12.03
CA GLY A 22 6.68 -1.83 12.65
C GLY A 22 5.73 -1.14 11.70
N TYR A 23 4.43 -1.29 11.96
CA TYR A 23 3.38 -0.66 11.19
C TYR A 23 3.51 0.86 11.20
N GLU A 24 3.58 1.46 12.38
CA GLU A 24 3.72 2.91 12.51
C GLU A 24 5.06 3.41 11.99
N GLN A 25 6.12 2.63 12.19
CA GLN A 25 7.44 2.97 11.66
C GLN A 25 7.41 3.10 10.14
N SER A 26 6.70 2.19 9.46
CA SER A 26 6.56 2.24 8.01
C SER A 26 5.78 3.48 7.55
N LEU A 27 4.72 3.82 8.27
CA LEU A 27 3.94 5.02 7.98
C LEU A 27 4.78 6.28 8.19
N MET A 28 5.54 6.35 9.28
CA MET A 28 6.43 7.47 9.58
C MET A 28 7.52 7.63 8.52
N THR A 29 8.06 6.51 8.03
CA THR A 29 9.07 6.52 6.97
C THR A 29 8.53 7.22 5.72
N LEU A 30 7.28 6.94 5.35
CA LEU A 30 6.63 7.58 4.21
C LEU A 30 6.42 9.08 4.44
N ARG A 31 5.99 9.45 5.64
CA ARG A 31 5.80 10.87 6.00
C ARG A 31 7.11 11.64 6.01
N VAL A 32 8.16 11.06 6.58
CA VAL A 32 9.48 11.68 6.65
C VAL A 32 10.02 11.97 5.25
N ALA A 33 9.89 11.02 4.33
CA ALA A 33 10.32 11.22 2.94
C ALA A 33 9.61 12.43 2.31
N LYS A 34 8.32 12.57 2.55
CA LYS A 34 7.53 13.68 2.03
C LYS A 34 7.93 15.02 2.66
N ASN A 35 8.16 15.02 3.97
CA ASN A 35 8.57 16.23 4.69
C ASN A 35 9.96 16.71 4.25
N ILE A 36 10.90 15.80 4.07
CA ILE A 36 12.25 16.14 3.58
C ILE A 36 12.16 16.77 2.19
N ALA A 37 11.33 16.21 1.31
CA ALA A 37 11.15 16.76 -0.03
C ALA A 37 10.56 18.18 0.03
N ARG A 38 9.57 18.42 0.91
CA ARG A 38 8.98 19.75 1.10
C ARG A 38 10.00 20.76 1.58
N GLU A 39 10.86 20.39 2.51
CA GLU A 39 11.93 21.27 3.02
C GLU A 39 12.89 21.69 1.92
N LYS A 40 13.08 20.81 0.92
CA LYS A 40 13.95 21.09 -0.24
C LYS A 40 13.21 21.77 -1.39
N GLY A 41 11.93 22.10 -1.21
CA GLY A 41 11.10 22.67 -2.27
C GLY A 41 10.78 21.69 -3.39
N GLN A 42 10.88 20.38 -3.12
CA GLN A 42 10.61 19.33 -4.09
C GLN A 42 9.24 18.69 -3.83
N ARG A 43 8.63 18.17 -4.91
CA ARG A 43 7.39 17.41 -4.80
C ARG A 43 7.72 15.92 -4.74
N MET A 44 7.17 15.23 -3.72
CA MET A 44 7.38 13.79 -3.52
C MET A 44 6.04 13.09 -3.46
N PHE A 45 5.85 12.08 -4.33
CA PHE A 45 4.72 11.18 -4.22
C PHE A 45 5.16 9.93 -3.46
N THR A 46 4.29 9.45 -2.56
CA THR A 46 4.56 8.25 -1.77
C THR A 46 3.61 7.13 -2.12
N LYS A 47 4.11 5.91 -2.03
CA LYS A 47 3.39 4.69 -2.42
C LYS A 47 3.55 3.61 -1.35
N SER A 48 2.47 2.87 -1.10
CA SER A 48 2.50 1.69 -0.24
C SER A 48 1.71 0.56 -0.87
N ALA A 49 1.89 -0.65 -0.36
CA ALA A 49 1.22 -1.84 -0.85
C ALA A 49 0.74 -2.69 0.31
N ILE A 50 -0.39 -3.35 0.11
CA ILE A 50 -0.97 -4.32 1.05
C ILE A 50 -1.23 -5.62 0.30
N MET A 51 -0.82 -6.73 0.89
CA MET A 51 -1.14 -8.08 0.41
C MET A 51 -2.39 -8.58 1.11
N LEU A 52 -3.32 -9.15 0.36
CA LEU A 52 -4.58 -9.70 0.88
C LEU A 52 -4.54 -11.22 0.90
N GLY A 53 -5.32 -11.82 1.80
CA GLY A 53 -5.37 -13.28 1.94
C GLY A 53 -4.53 -13.81 3.07
N LEU A 54 -4.16 -12.96 4.04
CA LEU A 54 -3.37 -13.32 5.22
C LEU A 54 -4.21 -13.44 6.50
N GLY A 55 -5.53 -13.25 6.40
CA GLY A 55 -6.44 -13.31 7.54
C GLY A 55 -6.97 -11.96 8.00
N GLU A 56 -6.73 -10.90 7.25
CA GLU A 56 -7.23 -9.56 7.51
C GLU A 56 -8.74 -9.48 7.34
N GLU A 57 -9.37 -8.60 8.12
CA GLU A 57 -10.79 -8.29 8.01
C GLU A 57 -10.99 -6.99 7.25
N ASP A 58 -12.17 -6.81 6.63
CA ASP A 58 -12.47 -5.61 5.84
C ASP A 58 -12.38 -4.33 6.68
N ALA A 59 -12.82 -4.38 7.94
CA ALA A 59 -12.72 -3.22 8.84
C ALA A 59 -11.26 -2.84 9.10
N GLU A 60 -10.36 -3.82 9.20
CA GLU A 60 -8.93 -3.59 9.39
C GLU A 60 -8.30 -2.97 8.14
N LEU A 61 -8.75 -3.38 6.96
CA LEU A 61 -8.28 -2.80 5.70
C LEU A 61 -8.72 -1.35 5.57
N THR A 62 -9.98 -1.06 5.91
CA THR A 62 -10.48 0.32 5.89
C THR A 62 -9.69 1.21 6.83
N GLU A 63 -9.38 0.73 8.03
CA GLU A 63 -8.54 1.44 8.99
C GLU A 63 -7.14 1.68 8.43
N ALA A 64 -6.55 0.67 7.78
CA ALA A 64 -5.23 0.83 7.14
C ALA A 64 -5.26 1.88 6.03
N PHE A 65 -6.32 1.91 5.23
CA PHE A 65 -6.47 2.94 4.20
C PHE A 65 -6.54 4.34 4.82
N ASP A 66 -7.30 4.50 5.89
CA ASP A 66 -7.40 5.77 6.61
C ASP A 66 -6.04 6.19 7.19
N ASP A 67 -5.31 5.23 7.78
CA ASP A 67 -3.98 5.49 8.32
C ASP A 67 -3.01 5.95 7.23
N LEU A 68 -2.98 5.25 6.10
CA LEU A 68 -2.13 5.63 4.98
C LEU A 68 -2.45 7.04 4.49
N ARG A 69 -3.73 7.39 4.36
CA ARG A 69 -4.12 8.74 3.97
C ARG A 69 -3.78 9.79 5.04
N GLY A 70 -3.89 9.41 6.31
CA GLY A 70 -3.46 10.29 7.41
C GLY A 70 -1.97 10.61 7.37
N TYR A 71 -1.16 9.71 6.82
CA TYR A 71 0.27 9.94 6.59
C TYR A 71 0.57 10.43 5.17
N GLU A 72 -0.46 10.87 4.45
CA GLU A 72 -0.37 11.52 3.14
C GLU A 72 0.17 10.61 2.02
N VAL A 73 -0.08 9.31 2.10
CA VAL A 73 0.30 8.37 1.04
C VAL A 73 -0.59 8.59 -0.18
N ASP A 74 0.02 8.70 -1.35
CA ASP A 74 -0.67 9.07 -2.59
C ASP A 74 -1.13 7.87 -3.41
N VAL A 75 -0.38 6.77 -3.37
CA VAL A 75 -0.62 5.60 -4.22
C VAL A 75 -0.70 4.35 -3.37
N LEU A 76 -1.71 3.53 -3.64
CA LEU A 76 -1.92 2.25 -2.96
C LEU A 76 -2.08 1.13 -3.98
N THR A 77 -1.39 0.01 -3.73
CA THR A 77 -1.63 -1.23 -4.49
C THR A 77 -2.11 -2.33 -3.55
N LEU A 78 -3.12 -3.08 -4.01
CA LEU A 78 -3.66 -4.24 -3.30
C LEU A 78 -3.49 -5.46 -4.19
N GLY A 79 -2.80 -6.49 -3.71
CA GLY A 79 -2.57 -7.70 -4.46
C GLY A 79 -2.76 -8.95 -3.60
N GLN A 80 -2.87 -10.11 -4.24
CA GLN A 80 -3.02 -11.39 -3.54
C GLN A 80 -1.68 -11.83 -2.96
N TYR A 81 -1.68 -12.19 -1.67
CA TYR A 81 -0.53 -12.84 -1.07
C TYR A 81 -0.37 -14.24 -1.66
N LEU A 82 0.83 -14.53 -2.13
CA LEU A 82 1.21 -15.85 -2.62
C LEU A 82 2.39 -16.35 -1.79
N ARG A 83 2.26 -17.53 -1.22
CA ARG A 83 3.29 -18.11 -0.36
C ARG A 83 4.60 -18.32 -1.15
N PRO A 84 5.69 -17.61 -0.82
CA PRO A 84 6.94 -17.75 -1.59
C PRO A 84 7.65 -19.09 -1.37
N SER A 85 7.54 -19.67 -0.17
CA SER A 85 8.14 -20.96 0.16
C SER A 85 7.42 -21.58 1.35
N LEU A 86 7.76 -22.83 1.67
CA LEU A 86 7.17 -23.53 2.82
C LEU A 86 7.55 -22.90 4.17
N GLN A 87 8.57 -22.04 4.18
CA GLN A 87 8.98 -21.32 5.40
C GLN A 87 8.14 -20.06 5.65
N HIS A 88 7.36 -19.62 4.66
CA HIS A 88 6.49 -18.45 4.78
C HIS A 88 5.09 -18.87 5.23
N LEU A 89 4.29 -17.90 5.68
CA LEU A 89 2.92 -18.15 6.08
C LEU A 89 2.10 -18.74 4.92
N PRO A 90 1.20 -19.69 5.21
CA PRO A 90 0.29 -20.18 4.18
C PRO A 90 -0.72 -19.11 3.78
N VAL A 91 -1.26 -19.22 2.59
CA VAL A 91 -2.37 -18.37 2.15
C VAL A 91 -3.61 -18.74 2.94
N GLU A 92 -4.19 -17.77 3.67
CA GLU A 92 -5.43 -18.01 4.44
C GLU A 92 -6.64 -18.14 3.52
N ARG A 93 -6.69 -17.32 2.46
CA ARG A 93 -7.70 -17.44 1.42
C ARG A 93 -7.26 -16.73 0.15
N TYR A 94 -7.84 -17.14 -0.96
CA TYR A 94 -7.69 -16.45 -2.25
C TYR A 94 -8.86 -15.50 -2.40
N VAL A 95 -8.54 -14.20 -2.42
CA VAL A 95 -9.54 -13.14 -2.49
C VAL A 95 -10.12 -13.07 -3.88
N ALA A 96 -11.45 -13.05 -3.99
CA ALA A 96 -12.12 -13.00 -5.29
C ALA A 96 -11.86 -11.67 -6.01
N PRO A 97 -11.79 -11.66 -7.36
CA PRO A 97 -11.60 -10.41 -8.11
C PRO A 97 -12.63 -9.34 -7.75
N GLU A 98 -13.88 -9.72 -7.50
CA GLU A 98 -14.96 -8.79 -7.12
C GLU A 98 -14.68 -8.11 -5.78
N GLU A 99 -14.06 -8.83 -4.84
CA GLU A 99 -13.67 -8.24 -3.56
C GLU A 99 -12.54 -7.24 -3.75
N PHE A 100 -11.57 -7.53 -4.64
CA PHE A 100 -10.53 -6.57 -4.99
C PHE A 100 -11.13 -5.31 -5.58
N ASP A 101 -12.14 -5.43 -6.44
CA ASP A 101 -12.81 -4.28 -7.03
C ASP A 101 -13.49 -3.43 -5.96
N THR A 102 -14.21 -4.06 -5.05
CA THR A 102 -14.90 -3.36 -3.94
C THR A 102 -13.91 -2.65 -3.03
N LEU A 103 -12.83 -3.33 -2.65
CA LEU A 103 -11.79 -2.73 -1.81
C LEU A 103 -11.07 -1.59 -2.53
N GLY A 104 -10.84 -1.74 -3.82
CA GLY A 104 -10.26 -0.68 -4.64
C GLY A 104 -11.13 0.57 -4.65
N GLU A 105 -12.45 0.41 -4.78
CA GLU A 105 -13.39 1.52 -4.74
C GLU A 105 -13.42 2.18 -3.37
N THR A 106 -13.40 1.39 -2.29
CA THR A 106 -13.32 1.90 -0.93
C THR A 106 -12.06 2.75 -0.75
N ALA A 107 -10.93 2.25 -1.21
CA ALA A 107 -9.65 2.98 -1.12
C ALA A 107 -9.69 4.27 -1.93
N ARG A 108 -10.22 4.24 -3.14
CA ARG A 108 -10.34 5.45 -3.99
C ARG A 108 -11.18 6.51 -3.30
N GLY A 109 -12.23 6.09 -2.59
CA GLY A 109 -13.06 7.01 -1.81
C GLY A 109 -12.33 7.68 -0.65
N LYS A 110 -11.17 7.16 -0.23
CA LYS A 110 -10.34 7.76 0.81
C LYS A 110 -9.44 8.88 0.30
N GLY A 111 -9.34 9.06 -1.02
CA GLY A 111 -8.62 10.18 -1.61
C GLY A 111 -7.21 9.86 -2.11
N PHE A 112 -6.85 8.59 -2.30
CA PHE A 112 -5.59 8.25 -2.97
C PHE A 112 -5.62 8.77 -4.41
N LEU A 113 -4.48 9.24 -4.90
CA LEU A 113 -4.35 9.68 -6.29
C LEU A 113 -4.48 8.53 -7.27
N TYR A 114 -4.00 7.34 -6.87
CA TYR A 114 -4.09 6.15 -7.70
C TYR A 114 -4.20 4.91 -6.82
N VAL A 115 -5.09 4.01 -7.19
CA VAL A 115 -5.26 2.70 -6.53
C VAL A 115 -5.28 1.62 -7.61
N ALA A 116 -4.38 0.65 -7.50
CA ALA A 116 -4.43 -0.58 -8.29
C ALA A 116 -4.81 -1.72 -7.36
N SER A 117 -5.87 -2.44 -7.69
CA SER A 117 -6.39 -3.53 -6.85
C SER A 117 -6.79 -4.71 -7.71
N GLY A 118 -6.19 -5.87 -7.46
CA GLY A 118 -6.49 -7.08 -8.21
C GLY A 118 -5.57 -8.24 -7.86
N PRO A 119 -5.98 -9.47 -8.17
CA PRO A 119 -5.19 -10.66 -7.82
C PRO A 119 -3.79 -10.67 -8.42
N MET A 120 -3.60 -10.04 -9.58
CA MET A 120 -2.33 -10.03 -10.30
C MET A 120 -1.50 -8.77 -10.03
N VAL A 121 -2.00 -7.84 -9.22
CA VAL A 121 -1.26 -6.62 -8.89
C VAL A 121 -0.12 -6.95 -7.91
N ARG A 122 1.03 -6.33 -8.13
CA ARG A 122 2.21 -6.44 -7.27
C ARG A 122 2.66 -5.05 -6.83
N SER A 123 3.46 -4.99 -5.77
CA SER A 123 3.99 -3.72 -5.26
C SER A 123 4.78 -2.95 -6.32
N SER A 124 5.40 -3.65 -7.26
CA SER A 124 6.16 -3.07 -8.37
C SER A 124 5.33 -2.88 -9.64
N TYR A 125 4.01 -2.82 -9.53
CA TYR A 125 3.13 -2.71 -10.69
C TYR A 125 3.34 -1.39 -11.41
N ARG A 126 3.79 -1.48 -12.68
CA ARG A 126 4.27 -0.34 -13.45
C ARG A 126 3.20 0.70 -13.82
N ALA A 127 1.94 0.30 -13.91
CA ALA A 127 0.88 1.25 -14.27
C ALA A 127 0.81 2.43 -13.29
N ALA A 128 1.02 2.17 -11.98
CA ALA A 128 1.06 3.21 -10.98
C ALA A 128 2.24 4.15 -11.21
N GLU A 129 3.41 3.60 -11.53
CA GLU A 129 4.61 4.39 -11.81
C GLU A 129 4.44 5.28 -13.02
N PHE A 130 3.87 4.76 -14.11
CA PHE A 130 3.59 5.55 -15.32
C PHE A 130 2.59 6.66 -15.03
N PHE A 131 1.55 6.39 -14.26
CA PHE A 131 0.58 7.41 -13.87
C PHE A 131 1.26 8.55 -13.09
N MET A 132 2.08 8.20 -12.11
CA MET A 132 2.78 9.18 -11.28
C MET A 132 3.80 9.97 -12.09
N GLN A 133 4.52 9.31 -13.00
CA GLN A 133 5.45 9.99 -13.89
C GLN A 133 4.73 11.03 -14.76
N GLY A 134 3.57 10.67 -15.30
CA GLY A 134 2.75 11.61 -16.07
C GLY A 134 2.36 12.84 -15.26
N LEU A 135 1.98 12.66 -13.98
CA LEU A 135 1.64 13.78 -13.09
C LEU A 135 2.85 14.67 -12.84
N VAL A 136 4.03 14.09 -12.63
CA VAL A 136 5.26 14.86 -12.41
C VAL A 136 5.59 15.69 -13.66
N GLU A 137 5.48 15.13 -14.84
CA GLU A 137 5.73 15.81 -16.10
C GLU A 137 4.75 16.95 -16.34
N GLN A 138 3.47 16.76 -16.02
CA GLN A 138 2.45 17.81 -16.17
C GLN A 138 2.67 19.00 -15.27
N ASN A 139 3.38 18.82 -14.16
CA ASN A 139 3.60 19.86 -13.15
C ASN A 139 5.00 20.48 -13.21
N ARG A 140 5.72 20.25 -14.29
CA ARG A 140 7.03 20.88 -14.51
C ARG A 140 6.91 22.29 -15.07
#